data_77df5b1cb18af13ff5cdc672cf641d93
#
_entry.id   77df5b1cb18af13ff5cdc672cf641d93
#
_cell.length_a   1.000
_cell.length_b   1.000
_cell.length_c   1.000
_cell.angle_alpha   90.00
_cell.angle_beta   90.00
_cell.angle_gamma   90.00
#
_symmetry.space_group_name_H-M   'P 1'
#
loop_
_entity.id
_entity.type
_entity.pdbx_description
1 polymer ?
#
loop_
_entity_poly.entity_id
_entity_poly.type
_entity_poly.pdbx_seq_one_letter_code
_entity_poly.pdbx_strand_id
1 'polypeptide(L)'
;MMNEQEKKLQSYLPAFQKKDFSSFTEFYEEAKRPIFYNIYALTKSREDSEDILQATFVRFLETVDEIKPGASIMGYLMVISRNLALDSLKKKKHDCLTDEDWDSQGQEEDRSSNLDAERLLERIRGILKDKEFEIFVLHVMNEMSFQEIAEWKKRPLGTILWSYSNSLKKIRKEIPYETV
;
A
#
# COMPACT_ATOMS: atom_id res chain seq x y z
N MET A 1 -14.93 7.13 -13.25
CA MET A 1 -15.54 5.80 -13.40
C MET A 1 -14.90 4.90 -12.38
N MET A 2 -15.67 4.16 -11.60
CA MET A 2 -15.16 3.17 -10.64
C MET A 2 -14.48 2.04 -11.41
N ASN A 3 -13.23 1.66 -11.01
CA ASN A 3 -12.53 0.54 -11.63
C ASN A 3 -13.20 -0.81 -11.28
N GLU A 4 -12.88 -1.88 -11.99
CA GLU A 4 -13.48 -3.21 -11.78
C GLU A 4 -13.20 -3.77 -10.39
N GLN A 5 -11.99 -3.55 -9.88
CA GLN A 5 -11.58 -3.96 -8.53
C GLN A 5 -12.46 -3.31 -7.45
N GLU A 6 -12.70 -2.00 -7.54
CA GLU A 6 -13.54 -1.29 -6.58
C GLU A 6 -14.99 -1.78 -6.62
N LYS A 7 -15.54 -2.06 -7.81
CA LYS A 7 -16.88 -2.66 -7.95
C LYS A 7 -16.96 -4.02 -7.26
N LYS A 8 -15.93 -4.84 -7.44
CA LYS A 8 -15.83 -6.16 -6.81
C LYS A 8 -15.75 -6.03 -5.29
N LEU A 9 -14.89 -5.15 -4.76
CA LEU A 9 -14.79 -4.90 -3.33
C LEU A 9 -16.12 -4.39 -2.73
N GLN A 10 -16.82 -3.50 -3.43
CA GLN A 10 -18.13 -3.01 -2.99
C GLN A 10 -19.22 -4.11 -2.96
N SER A 11 -19.10 -5.14 -3.81
CA SER A 11 -20.08 -6.23 -3.81
C SER A 11 -20.09 -7.06 -2.52
N TYR A 12 -18.99 -7.06 -1.75
CA TYR A 12 -18.91 -7.75 -0.46
C TYR A 12 -19.52 -6.96 0.70
N LEU A 13 -19.61 -5.63 0.58
CA LEU A 13 -20.02 -4.76 1.67
C LEU A 13 -21.39 -5.11 2.28
N PRO A 14 -22.46 -5.39 1.51
CA PRO A 14 -23.76 -5.72 2.07
C PRO A 14 -23.79 -6.99 2.92
N ALA A 15 -22.96 -8.00 2.58
CA ALA A 15 -22.82 -9.22 3.38
C ALA A 15 -22.08 -8.92 4.69
N PHE A 16 -20.97 -8.20 4.63
CA PHE A 16 -20.18 -7.84 5.81
C PHE A 16 -20.95 -6.96 6.80
N GLN A 17 -21.80 -6.04 6.33
CA GLN A 17 -22.69 -5.24 7.18
C GLN A 17 -23.75 -6.09 7.88
N LYS A 18 -24.11 -7.25 7.31
CA LYS A 18 -24.97 -8.25 7.96
C LYS A 18 -24.19 -9.24 8.83
N LYS A 19 -22.90 -9.01 9.04
CA LYS A 19 -21.97 -9.91 9.77
C LYS A 19 -21.79 -11.28 9.10
N ASP A 20 -22.09 -11.39 7.82
CA ASP A 20 -21.75 -12.55 7.02
C ASP A 20 -20.36 -12.35 6.38
N PHE A 21 -19.37 -13.01 6.93
CA PHE A 21 -17.97 -12.95 6.51
C PHE A 21 -17.55 -14.20 5.73
N SER A 22 -18.47 -14.97 5.19
CA SER A 22 -18.17 -16.20 4.43
C SER A 22 -17.27 -15.97 3.21
N SER A 23 -17.36 -14.80 2.59
CA SER A 23 -16.53 -14.37 1.45
C SER A 23 -15.33 -13.48 1.84
N PHE A 24 -14.92 -13.48 3.11
CA PHE A 24 -13.81 -12.63 3.55
C PHE A 24 -12.48 -13.02 2.92
N THR A 25 -12.24 -14.32 2.69
CA THR A 25 -11.00 -14.78 2.06
C THR A 25 -10.82 -14.18 0.67
N GLU A 26 -11.87 -14.20 -0.16
CA GLU A 26 -11.86 -13.64 -1.51
C GLU A 26 -11.66 -12.11 -1.48
N PHE A 27 -12.35 -11.43 -0.58
CA PHE A 27 -12.19 -10.00 -0.35
C PHE A 27 -10.75 -9.64 0.04
N TYR A 28 -10.18 -10.39 0.98
CA TYR A 28 -8.80 -10.21 1.45
C TYR A 28 -7.81 -10.38 0.29
N GLU A 29 -7.94 -11.47 -0.50
CA GLU A 29 -7.06 -11.73 -1.64
C GLU A 29 -7.08 -10.61 -2.68
N GLU A 30 -8.24 -10.01 -2.93
CA GLU A 30 -8.38 -8.90 -3.87
C GLU A 30 -7.71 -7.60 -3.39
N ALA A 31 -7.73 -7.34 -2.08
CA ALA A 31 -7.28 -6.06 -1.53
C ALA A 31 -5.87 -6.12 -0.90
N LYS A 32 -5.41 -7.29 -0.44
CA LYS A 32 -4.18 -7.40 0.38
C LYS A 32 -2.95 -6.81 -0.29
N ARG A 33 -2.75 -7.09 -1.58
CA ARG A 33 -1.51 -6.72 -2.29
C ARG A 33 -1.33 -5.21 -2.42
N PRO A 34 -2.29 -4.43 -2.96
CA PRO A 34 -2.16 -2.98 -3.01
C PRO A 34 -2.03 -2.35 -1.62
N ILE A 35 -2.76 -2.86 -0.62
CA ILE A 35 -2.68 -2.33 0.75
C ILE A 35 -1.32 -2.65 1.38
N PHE A 36 -0.79 -3.87 1.22
CA PHE A 36 0.54 -4.23 1.69
C PHE A 36 1.61 -3.27 1.18
N TYR A 37 1.65 -3.04 -0.14
CA TYR A 37 2.66 -2.14 -0.71
C TYR A 37 2.48 -0.68 -0.30
N ASN A 38 1.25 -0.23 -0.06
CA ASN A 38 1.00 1.09 0.51
C ASN A 38 1.59 1.22 1.93
N ILE A 39 1.47 0.19 2.76
CA ILE A 39 2.08 0.13 4.09
C ILE A 39 3.60 0.05 3.96
N TYR A 40 4.12 -0.84 3.12
CA TYR A 40 5.55 -1.07 2.93
C TYR A 40 6.29 0.18 2.42
N ALA A 41 5.64 1.00 1.59
CA ALA A 41 6.18 2.28 1.17
C ALA A 41 6.47 3.24 2.35
N LEU A 42 5.76 3.08 3.46
CA LEU A 42 5.92 3.89 4.67
C LEU A 42 6.87 3.24 5.67
N THR A 43 6.64 1.97 5.99
CA THR A 43 7.35 1.24 7.08
C THR A 43 8.74 0.78 6.67
N LYS A 44 8.95 0.43 5.40
CA LYS A 44 10.19 -0.17 4.86
C LYS A 44 10.58 -1.51 5.52
N SER A 45 9.68 -2.09 6.30
CA SER A 45 9.83 -3.35 6.99
C SER A 45 8.72 -4.29 6.54
N ARG A 46 9.08 -5.49 6.09
CA ARG A 46 8.12 -6.51 5.66
C ARG A 46 7.29 -7.00 6.84
N GLU A 47 7.94 -7.32 7.95
CA GLU A 47 7.30 -7.77 9.18
C GLU A 47 6.27 -6.75 9.69
N ASP A 48 6.68 -5.49 9.86
CA ASP A 48 5.74 -4.42 10.25
C ASP A 48 4.59 -4.28 9.27
N SER A 49 4.87 -4.45 7.97
CA SER A 49 3.84 -4.30 6.94
C SER A 49 2.82 -5.42 6.99
N GLU A 50 3.23 -6.65 7.29
CA GLU A 50 2.34 -7.79 7.46
C GLU A 50 1.47 -7.63 8.71
N ASP A 51 2.03 -7.19 9.82
CA ASP A 51 1.30 -6.92 11.06
C ASP A 51 0.26 -5.80 10.87
N ILE A 52 0.67 -4.70 10.24
CA ILE A 52 -0.22 -3.58 9.96
C ILE A 52 -1.30 -3.96 8.94
N LEU A 53 -0.98 -4.81 7.97
CA LEU A 53 -1.95 -5.34 7.01
C LEU A 53 -3.06 -6.12 7.74
N GLN A 54 -2.70 -7.03 8.63
CA GLN A 54 -3.65 -7.77 9.45
C GLN A 54 -4.50 -6.83 10.29
N ALA A 55 -3.88 -5.90 11.01
CA ALA A 55 -4.58 -4.90 11.81
C ALA A 55 -5.52 -4.02 10.98
N THR A 56 -5.17 -3.73 9.72
CA THR A 56 -6.00 -2.97 8.79
C THR A 56 -7.31 -3.70 8.49
N PHE A 57 -7.25 -4.99 8.19
CA PHE A 57 -8.45 -5.78 7.90
C PHE A 57 -9.31 -6.03 9.14
N VAL A 58 -8.69 -6.24 10.31
CA VAL A 58 -9.43 -6.31 11.58
C VAL A 58 -10.19 -5.00 11.81
N ARG A 59 -9.52 -3.86 11.69
CA ARG A 59 -10.13 -2.54 11.86
C ARG A 59 -11.24 -2.27 10.85
N PHE A 60 -11.05 -2.69 9.59
CA PHE A 60 -12.09 -2.61 8.56
C PHE A 60 -13.36 -3.37 8.99
N LEU A 61 -13.22 -4.61 9.46
CA LEU A 61 -14.37 -5.42 9.89
C LEU A 61 -15.08 -4.84 11.11
N GLU A 62 -14.36 -4.20 12.03
CA GLU A 62 -14.94 -3.51 13.18
C GLU A 62 -15.78 -2.30 12.78
N THR A 63 -15.40 -1.61 11.72
CA THR A 63 -16.01 -0.35 11.27
C THR A 63 -16.85 -0.48 10.00
N VAL A 64 -17.08 -1.71 9.52
CA VAL A 64 -17.78 -1.96 8.25
C VAL A 64 -19.20 -1.37 8.23
N ASP A 65 -19.86 -1.30 9.38
CA ASP A 65 -21.22 -0.75 9.53
C ASP A 65 -21.27 0.77 9.31
N GLU A 66 -20.15 1.46 9.45
CA GLU A 66 -20.03 2.91 9.27
C GLU A 66 -19.82 3.31 7.79
N ILE A 67 -19.53 2.32 6.93
CA ILE A 67 -19.22 2.56 5.53
C ILE A 67 -20.50 2.82 4.75
N LYS A 68 -20.59 4.01 4.15
CA LYS A 68 -21.77 4.39 3.35
C LYS A 68 -21.78 3.66 2.00
N PRO A 69 -22.95 3.27 1.48
CA PRO A 69 -23.05 2.74 0.13
C PRO A 69 -22.41 3.68 -0.90
N GLY A 70 -21.61 3.12 -1.81
CA GLY A 70 -20.91 3.89 -2.84
C GLY A 70 -19.61 4.55 -2.39
N ALA A 71 -19.22 4.42 -1.10
CA ALA A 71 -17.89 4.84 -0.66
C ALA A 71 -16.81 3.92 -1.26
N SER A 72 -15.62 4.46 -1.56
CA SER A 72 -14.50 3.65 -2.02
C SER A 72 -13.99 2.76 -0.90
N ILE A 73 -14.12 1.44 -1.07
CA ILE A 73 -13.62 0.44 -0.12
C ILE A 73 -12.10 0.41 -0.12
N MET A 74 -11.48 0.44 -1.30
CA MET A 74 -10.03 0.52 -1.41
C MET A 74 -9.51 1.81 -0.75
N GLY A 75 -10.15 2.95 -1.03
CA GLY A 75 -9.80 4.22 -0.40
C GLY A 75 -9.92 4.17 1.13
N TYR A 76 -10.95 3.52 1.65
CA TYR A 76 -11.17 3.35 3.09
C TYR A 76 -10.05 2.48 3.73
N LEU A 77 -9.74 1.33 3.13
CA LEU A 77 -8.62 0.47 3.55
C LEU A 77 -7.28 1.22 3.52
N MET A 78 -7.04 2.02 2.49
CA MET A 78 -5.82 2.85 2.38
C MET A 78 -5.72 3.88 3.51
N VAL A 79 -6.82 4.51 3.92
CA VAL A 79 -6.83 5.45 5.05
C VAL A 79 -6.49 4.73 6.35
N ILE A 80 -7.13 3.59 6.62
CA ILE A 80 -6.87 2.80 7.82
C ILE A 80 -5.40 2.37 7.85
N SER A 81 -4.91 1.75 6.79
CA SER A 81 -3.55 1.22 6.71
C SER A 81 -2.50 2.31 6.88
N ARG A 82 -2.71 3.47 6.24
CA ARG A 82 -1.82 4.63 6.39
C ARG A 82 -1.77 5.16 7.82
N ASN A 83 -2.92 5.29 8.48
CA ASN A 83 -2.98 5.77 9.86
C ASN A 83 -2.25 4.81 10.80
N LEU A 84 -2.51 3.51 10.68
CA LEU A 84 -1.83 2.48 11.48
C LEU A 84 -0.31 2.48 11.25
N ALA A 85 0.13 2.61 9.98
CA ALA A 85 1.55 2.69 9.65
C ALA A 85 2.22 3.93 10.27
N LEU A 86 1.59 5.09 10.17
CA LEU A 86 2.12 6.33 10.75
C LEU A 86 2.17 6.26 12.28
N ASP A 87 1.18 5.64 12.92
CA ASP A 87 1.16 5.50 14.38
C ASP A 87 2.23 4.49 14.85
N SER A 88 2.45 3.39 14.11
CA SER A 88 3.56 2.47 14.37
C SER A 88 4.93 3.17 14.27
N LEU A 89 5.13 3.96 13.21
CA LEU A 89 6.38 4.72 13.03
C LEU A 89 6.61 5.76 14.14
N LYS A 90 5.54 6.42 14.63
CA LYS A 90 5.66 7.36 15.76
C LYS A 90 6.06 6.64 17.04
N LYS A 91 5.43 5.48 17.34
CA LYS A 91 5.78 4.66 18.52
C LYS A 91 7.25 4.24 18.47
N LYS A 92 7.70 3.66 17.35
CA LYS A 92 9.10 3.26 17.18
C LYS A 92 10.07 4.42 17.36
N LYS A 93 9.76 5.61 16.82
CA LYS A 93 10.59 6.80 17.00
C LYS A 93 10.63 7.26 18.46
N HIS A 94 9.54 7.12 19.19
CA HIS A 94 9.49 7.45 20.63
C HIS A 94 10.32 6.46 21.45
N ASP A 95 10.22 5.16 21.13
CA ASP A 95 10.95 4.10 21.83
C ASP A 95 12.46 4.14 21.51
N CYS A 96 12.86 4.53 20.29
CA CYS A 96 14.27 4.73 19.91
C CYS A 96 14.93 5.97 20.52
N LEU A 97 14.19 6.91 21.10
CA LEU A 97 14.80 8.01 21.86
C LEU A 97 15.36 7.55 23.23
N THR A 98 15.13 6.30 23.59
CA THR A 98 15.63 5.65 24.82
C THR A 98 16.75 4.65 24.61
N ASP A 99 17.03 4.21 23.36
CA ASP A 99 18.14 3.28 23.07
C ASP A 99 18.82 3.60 21.72
N GLU A 100 20.14 3.72 21.75
CA GLU A 100 20.99 3.86 20.58
C GLU A 100 21.09 2.51 19.84
N ASP A 101 21.18 2.58 18.51
CA ASP A 101 21.41 1.52 17.53
C ASP A 101 20.17 0.89 16.86
N TRP A 102 19.89 1.39 15.64
CA TRP A 102 19.08 0.65 14.70
C TRP A 102 19.77 0.55 13.33
N ASP A 103 20.34 -0.60 13.06
CA ASP A 103 20.74 -1.05 11.73
C ASP A 103 19.69 -2.08 11.26
N SER A 104 18.75 -1.67 10.41
CA SER A 104 17.70 -2.56 9.91
C SER A 104 18.15 -3.25 8.62
N GLN A 105 18.80 -4.38 8.76
CA GLN A 105 18.95 -5.36 7.68
C GLN A 105 17.73 -6.30 7.72
N GLY A 106 16.83 -6.14 6.73
CA GLY A 106 15.74 -7.08 6.52
C GLY A 106 16.26 -8.43 6.01
N GLN A 107 15.96 -9.50 6.73
CA GLN A 107 16.21 -10.87 6.27
C GLN A 107 15.14 -11.30 5.28
N GLU A 108 15.60 -11.90 4.18
CA GLU A 108 14.78 -12.56 3.17
C GLU A 108 14.22 -13.86 3.73
N GLU A 109 12.90 -14.02 3.79
CA GLU A 109 12.26 -15.32 3.90
C GLU A 109 11.48 -15.67 2.63
N ASP A 110 11.78 -16.87 2.17
CA ASP A 110 11.39 -17.53 0.95
C ASP A 110 9.90 -17.90 0.97
N ARG A 111 9.08 -17.35 0.08
CA ARG A 111 7.78 -17.91 -0.31
C ARG A 111 7.54 -17.74 -1.80
N SER A 112 7.62 -18.87 -2.47
CA SER A 112 7.36 -19.09 -3.88
C SER A 112 5.94 -18.71 -4.30
N SER A 113 5.79 -17.73 -5.18
CA SER A 113 4.92 -17.65 -6.36
C SER A 113 4.85 -16.26 -7.04
N ASN A 114 5.53 -15.23 -6.53
CA ASN A 114 5.69 -13.93 -7.19
C ASN A 114 7.09 -13.33 -6.98
N LEU A 115 8.08 -14.19 -6.81
CA LEU A 115 9.47 -13.81 -6.48
C LEU A 115 10.05 -12.74 -7.41
N ASP A 116 9.76 -12.82 -8.71
CA ASP A 116 10.33 -11.88 -9.67
C ASP A 116 9.70 -10.49 -9.57
N ALA A 117 8.38 -10.41 -9.35
CA ALA A 117 7.69 -9.13 -9.18
C ALA A 117 8.02 -8.48 -7.83
N GLU A 118 8.15 -9.26 -6.76
CA GLU A 118 8.56 -8.77 -5.45
C GLU A 118 10.00 -8.28 -5.45
N ARG A 119 10.92 -9.07 -6.00
CA ARG A 119 12.33 -8.68 -6.19
C ARG A 119 12.47 -7.41 -7.03
N LEU A 120 11.66 -7.29 -8.10
CA LEU A 120 11.62 -6.08 -8.91
C LEU A 120 11.17 -4.87 -8.10
N LEU A 121 10.13 -5.01 -7.29
CA LEU A 121 9.63 -3.92 -6.44
C LEU A 121 10.64 -3.53 -5.36
N GLU A 122 11.35 -4.47 -4.76
CA GLU A 122 12.44 -4.20 -3.82
C GLU A 122 13.60 -3.46 -4.49
N ARG A 123 13.98 -3.86 -5.70
CA ARG A 123 14.98 -3.12 -6.49
C ARG A 123 14.52 -1.69 -6.78
N ILE A 124 13.26 -1.52 -7.22
CA ILE A 124 12.68 -0.18 -7.44
C ILE A 124 12.66 0.63 -6.15
N ARG A 125 12.35 -0.02 -5.02
CA ARG A 125 12.39 0.60 -3.69
C ARG A 125 13.79 1.13 -3.35
N GLY A 126 14.84 0.39 -3.68
CA GLY A 126 16.23 0.81 -3.48
C GLY A 126 16.66 1.99 -4.36
N ILE A 127 16.03 2.16 -5.54
CA ILE A 127 16.34 3.23 -6.51
C ILE A 127 15.63 4.54 -6.16
N LEU A 128 14.37 4.46 -5.70
CA LEU A 128 13.49 5.61 -5.49
C LEU A 128 13.60 6.15 -4.07
N LYS A 129 13.46 7.46 -3.94
CA LYS A 129 13.24 8.09 -2.61
C LYS A 129 11.84 7.74 -2.10
N ASP A 130 11.64 7.78 -0.78
CA ASP A 130 10.38 7.41 -0.13
C ASP A 130 9.13 8.00 -0.77
N LYS A 131 9.13 9.31 -1.03
CA LYS A 131 8.00 10.02 -1.64
C LYS A 131 7.77 9.62 -3.11
N GLU A 132 8.82 9.29 -3.83
CA GLU A 132 8.76 8.84 -5.22
C GLU A 132 8.20 7.40 -5.26
N PHE A 133 8.67 6.53 -4.38
CA PHE A 133 8.20 5.15 -4.28
C PHE A 133 6.73 5.09 -3.86
N GLU A 134 6.30 5.92 -2.92
CA GLU A 134 4.89 6.01 -2.52
C GLU A 134 3.99 6.40 -3.70
N ILE A 135 4.37 7.40 -4.51
CA ILE A 135 3.61 7.78 -5.71
C ILE A 135 3.61 6.66 -6.75
N PHE A 136 4.74 5.99 -6.93
CA PHE A 136 4.86 4.84 -7.82
C PHE A 136 3.89 3.71 -7.42
N VAL A 137 3.87 3.34 -6.15
CA VAL A 137 2.96 2.31 -5.60
C VAL A 137 1.50 2.70 -5.78
N LEU A 138 1.13 3.94 -5.45
CA LEU A 138 -0.24 4.42 -5.58
C LEU A 138 -0.74 4.36 -7.04
N HIS A 139 0.12 4.66 -8.00
CA HIS A 139 -0.27 4.62 -9.41
C HIS A 139 -0.25 3.21 -9.99
N VAL A 140 0.84 2.44 -9.75
CA VAL A 140 1.07 1.14 -10.41
C VAL A 140 0.34 0.00 -9.72
N MET A 141 0.33 -0.01 -8.37
CA MET A 141 -0.25 -1.12 -7.61
C MET A 141 -1.71 -0.86 -7.21
N ASN A 142 -2.08 0.40 -6.99
CA ASN A 142 -3.42 0.79 -6.58
C ASN A 142 -4.23 1.38 -7.74
N GLU A 143 -3.66 1.45 -8.94
CA GLU A 143 -4.30 1.95 -10.16
C GLU A 143 -4.91 3.37 -10.02
N MET A 144 -4.43 4.14 -9.05
CA MET A 144 -4.90 5.51 -8.85
C MET A 144 -4.45 6.41 -10.00
N SER A 145 -5.35 7.24 -10.49
CA SER A 145 -4.99 8.31 -11.41
C SER A 145 -4.11 9.36 -10.72
N PHE A 146 -3.32 10.09 -11.48
CA PHE A 146 -2.48 11.16 -10.92
C PHE A 146 -3.30 12.27 -10.25
N GLN A 147 -4.52 12.49 -10.72
CA GLN A 147 -5.45 13.44 -10.08
C GLN A 147 -5.85 12.96 -8.68
N GLU A 148 -6.26 11.71 -8.55
CA GLU A 148 -6.60 11.10 -7.25
C GLU A 148 -5.41 11.10 -6.29
N ILE A 149 -4.20 10.80 -6.79
CA ILE A 149 -2.97 10.85 -6.00
C ILE A 149 -2.70 12.29 -5.53
N ALA A 150 -2.91 13.29 -6.40
CA ALA A 150 -2.72 14.69 -6.07
C ALA A 150 -3.68 15.15 -4.95
N GLU A 151 -4.94 14.78 -5.05
CA GLU A 151 -5.96 15.03 -4.02
C GLU A 151 -5.65 14.30 -2.71
N TRP A 152 -5.34 13.00 -2.80
CA TRP A 152 -4.96 12.16 -1.67
C TRP A 152 -3.76 12.72 -0.89
N LYS A 153 -2.70 13.11 -1.61
CA LYS A 153 -1.48 13.65 -1.00
C LYS A 153 -1.56 15.13 -0.69
N LYS A 154 -2.64 15.82 -1.05
CA LYS A 154 -2.80 17.27 -0.97
C LYS A 154 -1.61 18.01 -1.61
N ARG A 155 -1.25 17.59 -2.83
CA ARG A 155 -0.15 18.14 -3.62
C ARG A 155 -0.64 18.57 -5.00
N PRO A 156 -0.04 19.59 -5.62
CA PRO A 156 -0.37 19.97 -7.00
C PRO A 156 -0.16 18.80 -7.96
N LEU A 157 -1.06 18.63 -8.93
CA LEU A 157 -0.99 17.58 -9.95
C LEU A 157 0.36 17.60 -10.70
N GLY A 158 0.87 18.79 -11.06
CA GLY A 158 2.16 18.93 -11.73
C GLY A 158 3.33 18.36 -10.90
N THR A 159 3.28 18.46 -9.57
CA THR A 159 4.29 17.88 -8.67
C THR A 159 4.25 16.35 -8.72
N ILE A 160 3.04 15.76 -8.74
CA ILE A 160 2.87 14.30 -8.82
C ILE A 160 3.39 13.77 -10.17
N LEU A 161 2.98 14.42 -11.28
CA LEU A 161 3.42 14.06 -12.63
C LEU A 161 4.94 14.15 -12.79
N TRP A 162 5.54 15.25 -12.30
CA TRP A 162 6.99 15.41 -12.33
C TRP A 162 7.71 14.33 -11.52
N SER A 163 7.22 14.05 -10.31
CA SER A 163 7.80 13.04 -9.42
C SER A 163 7.76 11.65 -10.06
N TYR A 164 6.61 11.27 -10.62
CA TYR A 164 6.45 9.98 -11.31
C TYR A 164 7.33 9.87 -12.56
N SER A 165 7.36 10.91 -13.40
CA SER A 165 8.23 10.96 -14.58
C SER A 165 9.71 10.84 -14.22
N ASN A 166 10.14 11.51 -13.14
CA ASN A 166 11.49 11.42 -12.62
C ASN A 166 11.80 10.01 -12.07
N SER A 167 10.85 9.38 -11.40
CA SER A 167 10.96 7.99 -10.94
C SER A 167 11.20 7.03 -12.09
N LEU A 168 10.43 7.14 -13.17
CA LEU A 168 10.60 6.30 -14.36
C LEU A 168 12.00 6.47 -15.00
N LYS A 169 12.52 7.70 -15.05
CA LYS A 169 13.88 7.95 -15.57
C LYS A 169 14.94 7.24 -14.72
N LYS A 170 14.82 7.29 -13.40
CA LYS A 170 15.74 6.60 -12.49
C LYS A 170 15.66 5.09 -12.64
N ILE A 171 14.46 4.53 -12.67
CA ILE A 171 14.24 3.10 -12.87
C ILE A 171 14.84 2.61 -14.18
N ARG A 172 14.58 3.31 -15.28
CA ARG A 172 15.12 2.96 -16.60
C ARG A 172 16.65 3.00 -16.66
N LYS A 173 17.27 3.85 -15.89
CA LYS A 173 18.74 3.94 -15.82
C LYS A 173 19.36 2.75 -15.10
N GLU A 174 18.73 2.28 -14.02
CA GLU A 174 19.27 1.25 -13.13
C GLU A 174 18.74 -0.17 -13.49
N ILE A 175 17.62 -0.24 -14.15
CA ILE A 175 17.00 -1.48 -14.62
C ILE A 175 16.83 -1.37 -16.14
N PRO A 176 17.87 -1.69 -16.92
CA PRO A 176 17.76 -1.70 -18.38
C PRO A 176 16.75 -2.79 -18.79
N TYR A 177 15.92 -2.47 -19.78
CA TYR A 177 15.07 -3.48 -20.41
C TYR A 177 15.99 -4.50 -21.08
N GLU A 178 16.07 -5.71 -20.54
CA GLU A 178 16.46 -6.85 -21.33
C GLU A 178 15.35 -7.09 -22.35
N THR A 179 15.63 -6.78 -23.59
CA THR A 179 14.76 -7.09 -24.71
C THR A 179 14.64 -8.62 -24.76
N VAL A 180 13.45 -9.15 -24.42
CA VAL A 180 13.09 -10.53 -24.69
C VAL A 180 12.75 -10.67 -26.14
#